data_cb31f179bb754cd80e66976846630a65
#
_entry.id   cb31f179bb754cd80e66976846630a65
#
_cell.length_a   1.000
_cell.length_b   1.000
_cell.length_c   1.000
_cell.angle_alpha   90.00
_cell.angle_beta   90.00
_cell.angle_gamma   90.00
#
_symmetry.space_group_name_H-M   'P 1'
#
loop_
_entity.id
_entity.type
_entity.pdbx_description
1 polymer ?
#
loop_
_entity_poly.entity_id
_entity_poly.type
_entity_poly.pdbx_seq_one_letter_code
_entity_poly.pdbx_strand_id
1 'polypeptide(L)'
;MKRSALIIHGGAGAREGAHTNSARYAESLRRILPQAWRTMGSAGAREAVLHAVRLLEDDPLFNAGLGSRLQRDGVARMSAALMGGAERQFCGVVNVEAVRHPIDVAAALEGSRYRVLAGEQATRYARSLGMPEFDPVTPHRLAEHRTRMAGETGTVGAGAVDDTGRLWAATSWP
;
A
#
# COMPACT_ATOMS: atom_id res chain seq x y z
N MET A 1 -28.89 -5.62 -12.00
CA MET A 1 -28.19 -4.90 -10.93
C MET A 1 -26.72 -5.30 -11.02
N LYS A 2 -25.79 -4.35 -11.26
CA LYS A 2 -24.35 -4.59 -11.15
C LYS A 2 -24.03 -4.81 -9.67
N ARG A 3 -23.21 -5.81 -9.36
CA ARG A 3 -22.84 -6.16 -7.99
C ARG A 3 -21.51 -5.50 -7.67
N SER A 4 -21.45 -4.75 -6.55
CA SER A 4 -20.19 -4.25 -6.03
C SER A 4 -19.37 -5.40 -5.43
N ALA A 5 -18.05 -5.32 -5.54
CA ALA A 5 -17.12 -6.26 -4.92
C ALA A 5 -15.84 -5.54 -4.48
N LEU A 6 -15.27 -6.01 -3.38
CA LEU A 6 -13.99 -5.54 -2.86
C LEU A 6 -13.15 -6.75 -2.43
N ILE A 7 -11.92 -6.78 -2.86
CA ILE A 7 -10.90 -7.73 -2.41
C ILE A 7 -9.71 -6.96 -1.84
N ILE A 8 -9.13 -7.47 -0.76
CA ILE A 8 -7.87 -6.95 -0.19
C ILE A 8 -6.85 -8.08 -0.10
N HIS A 9 -5.56 -7.74 -0.21
CA HIS A 9 -4.44 -8.67 -0.22
C HIS A 9 -3.35 -8.18 0.74
N GLY A 10 -2.91 -9.06 1.64
CA GLY A 10 -1.94 -8.74 2.70
C GLY A 10 -0.51 -9.25 2.45
N GLY A 11 -0.20 -9.66 1.21
CA GLY A 11 1.12 -10.17 0.83
C GLY A 11 1.18 -11.68 0.65
N ALA A 12 2.17 -12.14 -0.11
CA ALA A 12 2.40 -13.55 -0.48
C ALA A 12 3.81 -14.05 -0.10
N GLY A 13 4.52 -13.33 0.76
CA GLY A 13 5.88 -13.71 1.18
C GLY A 13 5.91 -15.02 1.98
N ALA A 14 7.08 -15.66 2.02
CA ALA A 14 7.30 -16.84 2.84
C ALA A 14 7.06 -16.52 4.33
N ARG A 15 6.33 -17.40 5.00
CA ARG A 15 5.99 -17.26 6.42
C ARG A 15 6.89 -18.21 7.23
N GLU A 16 7.89 -17.68 7.89
CA GLU A 16 8.55 -18.46 8.95
C GLU A 16 7.60 -18.63 10.14
N GLY A 17 7.44 -19.86 10.62
CA GLY A 17 6.49 -20.17 11.68
C GLY A 17 5.03 -20.16 11.24
N ALA A 18 4.72 -20.81 10.12
CA ALA A 18 3.49 -20.70 9.33
C ALA A 18 2.15 -20.76 10.09
N HIS A 19 2.07 -21.33 11.26
CA HIS A 19 0.78 -21.55 11.96
C HIS A 19 0.41 -20.45 12.96
N THR A 20 1.38 -19.80 13.60
CA THR A 20 1.11 -18.80 14.63
C THR A 20 0.82 -17.41 14.08
N ASN A 21 1.37 -17.05 12.91
CA ASN A 21 1.19 -15.74 12.31
C ASN A 21 -0.03 -15.62 11.39
N SER A 22 -0.50 -16.71 10.80
CA SER A 22 -1.62 -16.68 9.85
C SER A 22 -2.92 -16.14 10.46
N ALA A 23 -3.18 -16.44 11.73
CA ALA A 23 -4.36 -15.94 12.46
C ALA A 23 -4.32 -14.40 12.62
N ARG A 24 -3.16 -13.84 12.95
CA ARG A 24 -2.99 -12.38 13.11
C ARG A 24 -3.20 -11.63 11.79
N TYR A 25 -2.66 -12.14 10.68
CA TYR A 25 -2.91 -11.57 9.36
C TYR A 25 -4.38 -11.64 8.97
N ALA A 26 -5.02 -12.79 9.20
CA ALA A 26 -6.44 -12.96 8.92
C ALA A 26 -7.32 -12.03 9.77
N GLU A 27 -6.98 -11.85 11.06
CA GLU A 27 -7.68 -10.93 11.96
C GLU A 27 -7.55 -9.48 11.48
N SER A 28 -6.34 -9.05 11.12
CA SER A 28 -6.12 -7.71 10.58
C SER A 28 -6.92 -7.48 9.30
N LEU A 29 -6.88 -8.41 8.36
CA LEU A 29 -7.68 -8.31 7.13
C LEU A 29 -9.19 -8.26 7.41
N ARG A 30 -9.69 -9.07 8.37
CA ARG A 30 -11.10 -9.01 8.79
C ARG A 30 -11.48 -7.67 9.42
N ARG A 31 -10.56 -6.99 10.09
CA ARG A 31 -10.77 -5.66 10.67
C ARG A 31 -10.76 -4.56 9.60
N ILE A 32 -9.90 -4.67 8.58
CA ILE A 32 -9.70 -3.68 7.52
C ILE A 32 -10.84 -3.72 6.49
N LEU A 33 -11.20 -4.92 6.02
CA LEU A 33 -12.16 -5.10 4.92
C LEU A 33 -13.51 -4.40 5.14
N PRO A 34 -14.16 -4.48 6.31
CA PRO A 34 -15.43 -3.78 6.53
C PRO A 34 -15.32 -2.25 6.50
N GLN A 35 -14.16 -1.71 6.86
CA GLN A 35 -13.92 -0.27 6.83
C GLN A 35 -13.84 0.23 5.39
N ALA A 36 -13.04 -0.42 4.56
CA ALA A 36 -12.94 -0.12 3.13
C ALA A 36 -14.27 -0.37 2.40
N TRP A 37 -15.03 -1.41 2.79
CA TRP A 37 -16.36 -1.66 2.24
C TRP A 37 -17.35 -0.53 2.52
N ARG A 38 -17.36 0.03 3.72
CA ARG A 38 -18.19 1.21 4.03
C ARG A 38 -17.82 2.41 3.16
N THR A 39 -16.53 2.63 2.94
CA THR A 39 -16.04 3.69 2.04
C THR A 39 -16.52 3.47 0.60
N MET A 40 -16.58 2.23 0.13
CA MET A 40 -17.10 1.92 -1.20
C MET A 40 -18.58 2.34 -1.34
N GLY A 41 -19.38 2.10 -0.32
CA GLY A 41 -20.81 2.49 -0.32
C GLY A 41 -21.04 3.99 -0.32
N SER A 42 -20.13 4.79 0.23
CA SER A 42 -20.27 6.24 0.35
C SER A 42 -19.49 7.04 -0.69
N ALA A 43 -18.36 6.50 -1.20
CA ALA A 43 -17.42 7.26 -2.03
C ALA A 43 -16.90 6.48 -3.28
N GLY A 44 -17.42 5.27 -3.49
CA GLY A 44 -17.10 4.46 -4.67
C GLY A 44 -15.81 3.65 -4.57
N ALA A 45 -15.51 2.92 -5.66
CA ALA A 45 -14.43 1.94 -5.69
C ALA A 45 -13.04 2.57 -5.54
N ARG A 46 -12.81 3.75 -6.13
CA ARG A 46 -11.52 4.46 -6.01
C ARG A 46 -11.15 4.72 -4.55
N GLU A 47 -12.04 5.37 -3.81
CA GLU A 47 -11.78 5.70 -2.41
C GLU A 47 -11.72 4.45 -1.53
N ALA A 48 -12.45 3.40 -1.88
CA ALA A 48 -12.38 2.13 -1.16
C ALA A 48 -11.01 1.47 -1.26
N VAL A 49 -10.40 1.42 -2.45
CA VAL A 49 -9.06 0.82 -2.61
C VAL A 49 -7.98 1.68 -1.96
N LEU A 50 -8.06 3.00 -2.05
CA LEU A 50 -7.14 3.91 -1.37
C LEU A 50 -7.23 3.74 0.15
N HIS A 51 -8.44 3.73 0.71
CA HIS A 51 -8.66 3.53 2.14
C HIS A 51 -8.15 2.15 2.60
N ALA A 52 -8.43 1.10 1.83
CA ALA A 52 -7.93 -0.24 2.15
C ALA A 52 -6.40 -0.28 2.21
N VAL A 53 -5.71 0.29 1.21
CA VAL A 53 -4.24 0.28 1.17
C VAL A 53 -3.66 1.16 2.28
N ARG A 54 -4.22 2.34 2.60
CA ARG A 54 -3.80 3.14 3.77
C ARG A 54 -3.88 2.36 5.08
N LEU A 55 -4.97 1.62 5.28
CA LEU A 55 -5.13 0.79 6.49
C LEU A 55 -4.13 -0.37 6.54
N LEU A 56 -3.75 -0.92 5.39
CA LEU A 56 -2.69 -1.93 5.29
C LEU A 56 -1.29 -1.32 5.49
N GLU A 57 -1.06 -0.10 5.02
CA GLU A 57 0.17 0.66 5.24
C GLU A 57 0.33 1.14 6.70
N ASP A 58 -0.76 1.32 7.43
CA ASP A 58 -0.74 1.67 8.85
C ASP A 58 -0.55 0.45 9.78
N ASP A 59 -0.70 -0.76 9.27
CA ASP A 59 -0.58 -1.97 10.08
C ASP A 59 0.82 -2.60 9.95
N PRO A 60 1.66 -2.55 11.01
CA PRO A 60 3.05 -3.01 10.94
C PRO A 60 3.22 -4.52 10.72
N LEU A 61 2.14 -5.28 10.68
CA LEU A 61 2.17 -6.69 10.28
C LEU A 61 2.52 -6.87 8.80
N PHE A 62 2.13 -5.91 7.97
CA PHE A 62 2.34 -5.98 6.53
C PHE A 62 3.68 -5.35 6.12
N ASN A 63 4.15 -5.73 4.96
CA ASN A 63 5.36 -5.17 4.37
C ASN A 63 4.99 -4.04 3.40
N ALA A 64 4.47 -2.95 3.95
CA ALA A 64 4.08 -1.73 3.25
C ALA A 64 3.88 -0.61 4.27
N GLY A 65 4.17 0.65 3.93
CA GLY A 65 4.02 1.77 4.85
C GLY A 65 4.78 1.56 6.16
N LEU A 66 4.10 1.72 7.30
CA LEU A 66 4.66 1.37 8.61
C LEU A 66 4.97 -0.13 8.67
N GLY A 67 6.21 -0.48 8.97
CA GLY A 67 6.67 -1.87 8.99
C GLY A 67 7.21 -2.37 7.65
N SER A 68 7.48 -1.48 6.72
CA SER A 68 8.23 -1.80 5.51
C SER A 68 9.60 -2.37 5.84
N ARG A 69 9.99 -3.39 5.09
CA ARG A 69 11.33 -3.98 5.21
C ARG A 69 12.38 -3.02 4.70
N LEU A 70 13.53 -3.06 5.33
CA LEU A 70 14.69 -2.31 4.89
C LEU A 70 15.34 -3.02 3.70
N GLN A 71 15.76 -2.23 2.73
CA GLN A 71 16.59 -2.70 1.63
C GLN A 71 18.00 -3.03 2.14
N ARG A 72 18.86 -3.59 1.27
CA ARG A 72 20.19 -4.07 1.64
C ARG A 72 21.06 -3.02 2.33
N ASP A 73 20.87 -1.75 1.98
CA ASP A 73 21.59 -0.61 2.55
C ASP A 73 21.02 -0.09 3.86
N GLY A 74 19.99 -0.76 4.41
CA GLY A 74 19.35 -0.38 5.67
C GLY A 74 18.29 0.72 5.55
N VAL A 75 17.89 1.10 4.33
CA VAL A 75 16.88 2.14 4.09
C VAL A 75 15.55 1.50 3.70
N ALA A 76 14.46 1.97 4.29
CA ALA A 76 13.11 1.59 3.88
C ALA A 76 12.67 2.47 2.71
N ARG A 77 12.64 1.89 1.51
CA ARG A 77 12.09 2.53 0.31
C ARG A 77 10.83 1.82 -0.10
N MET A 78 9.81 2.58 -0.37
CA MET A 78 8.47 2.08 -0.62
C MET A 78 8.01 2.46 -2.01
N SER A 79 7.10 1.67 -2.54
CA SER A 79 6.51 1.90 -3.86
C SER A 79 5.01 1.66 -3.77
N ALA A 80 4.25 2.41 -4.54
CA ALA A 80 2.80 2.24 -4.62
C ALA A 80 2.29 2.60 -5.99
N ALA A 81 1.16 2.00 -6.39
CA ALA A 81 0.50 2.30 -7.64
C ALA A 81 -1.02 2.28 -7.50
N LEU A 82 -1.66 3.11 -8.31
CA LEU A 82 -3.11 3.18 -8.46
C LEU A 82 -3.47 3.06 -9.93
N MET A 83 -4.52 2.29 -10.23
CA MET A 83 -5.03 2.11 -11.60
C MET A 83 -6.55 2.22 -11.63
N GLY A 84 -7.05 3.09 -12.50
CA GLY A 84 -8.45 3.20 -12.85
C GLY A 84 -8.75 2.45 -14.16
N GLY A 85 -9.69 1.52 -14.12
CA GLY A 85 -10.00 0.66 -15.26
C GLY A 85 -10.78 1.36 -16.36
N ALA A 86 -11.73 2.22 -15.99
CA ALA A 86 -12.58 2.92 -16.95
C ALA A 86 -11.78 3.89 -17.84
N GLU A 87 -10.95 4.70 -17.22
CA GLU A 87 -10.10 5.70 -17.87
C GLU A 87 -8.77 5.12 -18.34
N ARG A 88 -8.48 3.85 -18.01
CA ARG A 88 -7.17 3.20 -18.22
C ARG A 88 -6.01 4.04 -17.66
N GLN A 89 -6.27 4.70 -16.54
CA GLN A 89 -5.30 5.58 -15.90
C GLN A 89 -4.46 4.76 -14.90
N PHE A 90 -3.16 4.94 -15.00
CA PHE A 90 -2.18 4.38 -14.07
C PHE A 90 -1.32 5.51 -13.52
N CYS A 91 -1.04 5.49 -12.24
CA CYS A 91 -0.05 6.35 -11.61
C CYS A 91 0.66 5.59 -10.49
N GLY A 92 1.89 6.00 -10.18
CA GLY A 92 2.68 5.30 -9.17
C GLY A 92 3.91 6.04 -8.72
N VAL A 93 4.45 5.58 -7.61
CA VAL A 93 5.77 5.97 -7.10
C VAL A 93 6.61 4.74 -6.85
N VAL A 94 7.91 4.86 -7.09
CA VAL A 94 8.90 3.81 -6.89
C VAL A 94 10.00 4.34 -5.99
N ASN A 95 10.39 3.56 -4.97
CA ASN A 95 11.45 3.93 -4.04
C ASN A 95 11.26 5.31 -3.37
N VAL A 96 10.04 5.65 -2.97
CA VAL A 96 9.77 6.84 -2.16
C VAL A 96 10.21 6.58 -0.72
N GLU A 97 10.82 7.57 -0.08
CA GLU A 97 11.34 7.48 1.28
C GLU A 97 10.56 8.37 2.25
N ALA A 98 10.55 7.97 3.50
CA ALA A 98 10.09 8.76 4.64
C ALA A 98 8.67 9.35 4.44
N VAL A 99 7.73 8.57 3.95
CA VAL A 99 6.30 8.90 3.87
C VAL A 99 5.48 7.87 4.62
N ARG A 100 4.36 8.30 5.20
CA ARG A 100 3.46 7.40 5.93
C ARG A 100 2.67 6.50 4.96
N HIS A 101 2.10 7.11 3.92
CA HIS A 101 1.26 6.43 2.95
C HIS A 101 1.81 6.63 1.52
N PRO A 102 2.65 5.73 1.02
CA PRO A 102 3.09 5.73 -0.38
C PRO A 102 1.96 5.81 -1.38
N ILE A 103 0.82 5.16 -1.07
CA ILE A 103 -0.35 5.18 -1.95
C ILE A 103 -0.93 6.57 -2.15
N ASP A 104 -0.85 7.46 -1.16
CA ASP A 104 -1.32 8.84 -1.30
C ASP A 104 -0.43 9.66 -2.24
N VAL A 105 0.87 9.40 -2.21
CA VAL A 105 1.81 10.03 -3.16
C VAL A 105 1.52 9.56 -4.58
N ALA A 106 1.26 8.26 -4.76
CA ALA A 106 0.86 7.70 -6.06
C ALA A 106 -0.47 8.29 -6.54
N ALA A 107 -1.49 8.35 -5.70
CA ALA A 107 -2.80 8.90 -6.04
C ALA A 107 -2.75 10.39 -6.41
N ALA A 108 -1.86 11.17 -5.80
CA ALA A 108 -1.67 12.59 -6.13
C ALA A 108 -1.10 12.82 -7.55
N LEU A 109 -0.55 11.78 -8.19
CA LEU A 109 -0.11 11.84 -9.59
C LEU A 109 -1.24 11.61 -10.59
N GLU A 110 -2.44 11.28 -10.14
CA GLU A 110 -3.61 11.10 -11.01
C GLU A 110 -3.92 12.40 -11.75
N GLY A 111 -4.06 12.32 -13.06
CA GLY A 111 -4.23 13.51 -13.90
C GLY A 111 -2.97 14.35 -14.13
N SER A 112 -1.86 14.05 -13.45
CA SER A 112 -0.58 14.73 -13.66
C SER A 112 0.05 14.38 -15.02
N ARG A 113 0.90 15.28 -15.52
CA ARG A 113 1.75 15.00 -16.70
C ARG A 113 2.70 13.82 -16.46
N TYR A 114 3.22 13.71 -15.23
CA TYR A 114 4.10 12.63 -14.82
C TYR A 114 3.27 11.57 -14.12
N ARG A 115 3.15 10.41 -14.74
CA ARG A 115 2.38 9.28 -14.21
C ARG A 115 3.15 8.48 -13.16
N VAL A 116 4.47 8.49 -13.24
CA VAL A 116 5.34 7.75 -12.33
C VAL A 116 6.51 8.63 -11.93
N LEU A 117 6.80 8.67 -10.64
CA LEU A 117 8.01 9.29 -10.08
C LEU A 117 8.81 8.23 -9.31
N ALA A 118 10.14 8.39 -9.26
CA ALA A 118 11.01 7.44 -8.58
C ALA A 118 12.04 8.13 -7.68
N GLY A 119 12.43 7.43 -6.62
CA GLY A 119 13.51 7.82 -5.72
C GLY A 119 13.30 9.21 -5.12
N GLU A 120 14.37 10.00 -5.13
CA GLU A 120 14.38 11.35 -4.55
C GLU A 120 13.31 12.26 -5.15
N GLN A 121 12.99 12.12 -6.45
CA GLN A 121 11.94 12.92 -7.07
C GLN A 121 10.55 12.61 -6.50
N ALA A 122 10.25 11.34 -6.24
CA ALA A 122 9.01 10.94 -5.58
C ALA A 122 8.95 11.49 -4.15
N THR A 123 10.05 11.42 -3.41
CA THR A 123 10.13 11.95 -2.04
C THR A 123 9.97 13.47 -2.01
N ARG A 124 10.65 14.21 -2.89
CA ARG A 124 10.48 15.66 -3.01
C ARG A 124 9.04 16.04 -3.40
N TYR A 125 8.43 15.28 -4.29
CA TYR A 125 7.03 15.49 -4.66
C TYR A 125 6.10 15.32 -3.46
N ALA A 126 6.27 14.29 -2.65
CA ALA A 126 5.50 14.13 -1.42
C ALA A 126 5.65 15.34 -0.47
N ARG A 127 6.87 15.89 -0.32
CA ARG A 127 7.09 17.10 0.48
C ARG A 127 6.42 18.34 -0.11
N SER A 128 6.41 18.48 -1.44
CA SER A 128 5.72 19.59 -2.11
C SER A 128 4.20 19.56 -1.93
N LEU A 129 3.62 18.38 -1.65
CA LEU A 129 2.21 18.19 -1.28
C LEU A 129 1.93 18.47 0.21
N GLY A 130 2.94 18.85 1.00
CA GLY A 130 2.81 19.08 2.44
C GLY A 130 2.79 17.80 3.27
N MET A 131 3.11 16.65 2.71
CA MET A 131 3.19 15.41 3.47
C MET A 131 4.39 15.45 4.42
N PRO A 132 4.19 15.25 5.74
CA PRO A 132 5.28 15.30 6.71
C PRO A 132 6.25 14.13 6.51
N GLU A 133 7.46 14.32 7.01
CA GLU A 133 8.42 13.24 7.13
C GLU A 133 7.92 12.20 8.15
N PHE A 134 8.04 10.93 7.80
CA PHE A 134 7.59 9.81 8.63
C PHE A 134 8.57 8.65 8.52
N ASP A 135 9.03 8.13 9.65
CA ASP A 135 9.88 6.95 9.69
C ASP A 135 9.01 5.67 9.67
N PRO A 136 9.02 4.87 8.59
CA PRO A 136 8.25 3.64 8.49
C PRO A 136 8.92 2.45 9.21
N VAL A 137 10.12 2.60 9.72
CA VAL A 137 10.92 1.51 10.29
C VAL A 137 10.45 1.18 11.69
N THR A 138 10.10 -0.08 11.93
CA THR A 138 9.78 -0.59 13.26
C THR A 138 10.98 -1.27 13.90
N PRO A 139 11.05 -1.37 15.26
CA PRO A 139 12.11 -2.13 15.95
C PRO A 139 12.20 -3.57 15.46
N HIS A 140 11.06 -4.19 15.13
CA HIS A 140 11.01 -5.55 14.59
C HIS A 140 11.73 -5.63 13.23
N ARG A 141 11.45 -4.70 12.30
CA ARG A 141 12.08 -4.66 10.98
C ARG A 141 13.58 -4.36 11.06
N LEU A 142 13.98 -3.51 11.98
CA LEU A 142 15.40 -3.25 12.23
C LEU A 142 16.13 -4.50 12.76
N ALA A 143 15.52 -5.25 13.68
CA ALA A 143 16.07 -6.52 14.17
C ALA A 143 16.14 -7.56 13.05
N GLU A 144 15.08 -7.69 12.24
CA GLU A 144 15.02 -8.60 11.10
C GLU A 144 16.14 -8.28 10.07
N HIS A 145 16.35 -7.00 9.76
CA HIS A 145 17.42 -6.57 8.84
C HIS A 145 18.82 -6.96 9.33
N ARG A 146 19.09 -6.85 10.63
CA ARG A 146 20.37 -7.24 11.24
C ARG A 146 20.64 -8.74 11.16
N THR A 147 19.61 -9.57 11.15
CA THR A 147 19.73 -11.03 11.12
C THR A 147 19.62 -11.65 9.74
N ARG A 148 19.00 -10.94 8.79
CA ARG A 148 18.77 -11.42 7.43
C ARG A 148 19.41 -10.50 6.41
N MET A 149 20.44 -10.98 5.76
CA MET A 149 20.91 -10.44 4.49
C MET A 149 20.04 -11.04 3.37
N ALA A 150 19.08 -10.27 2.88
CA ALA A 150 18.38 -10.44 1.60
C ALA A 150 17.03 -11.20 1.55
N GLY A 151 16.09 -10.60 0.87
CA GLY A 151 15.43 -11.28 -0.26
C GLY A 151 14.01 -11.79 -0.07
N GLU A 152 13.18 -11.25 0.82
CA GLU A 152 11.74 -11.53 0.74
C GLU A 152 10.95 -10.23 0.53
N THR A 153 10.27 -10.14 -0.59
CA THR A 153 9.35 -9.04 -0.91
C THR A 153 7.93 -9.42 -0.47
N GLY A 154 7.23 -8.48 0.12
CA GLY A 154 5.79 -8.60 0.39
C GLY A 154 5.08 -7.41 -0.22
N THR A 155 3.87 -7.61 -0.70
CA THR A 155 3.05 -6.60 -1.37
C THR A 155 1.66 -6.60 -0.76
N VAL A 156 1.12 -5.45 -0.46
CA VAL A 156 -0.30 -5.32 -0.12
C VAL A 156 -1.07 -4.76 -1.31
N GLY A 157 -2.37 -5.01 -1.36
CA GLY A 157 -3.18 -4.45 -2.43
C GLY A 157 -4.67 -4.56 -2.18
N ALA A 158 -5.41 -3.84 -2.99
CA ALA A 158 -6.86 -3.90 -3.04
C ALA A 158 -7.36 -3.72 -4.47
N GLY A 159 -8.45 -4.40 -4.79
CA GLY A 159 -9.20 -4.19 -6.01
C GLY A 159 -10.69 -4.05 -5.69
N ALA A 160 -11.36 -3.15 -6.36
CA ALA A 160 -12.79 -2.93 -6.14
C ALA A 160 -13.52 -2.62 -7.44
N VAL A 161 -14.75 -3.07 -7.52
CA VAL A 161 -15.73 -2.65 -8.53
C VAL A 161 -16.97 -2.13 -7.83
N ASP A 162 -17.43 -0.94 -8.21
CA ASP A 162 -18.65 -0.35 -7.67
C ASP A 162 -19.89 -0.78 -8.47
N ASP A 163 -21.06 -0.35 -8.03
CA ASP A 163 -22.36 -0.65 -8.65
C ASP A 163 -22.54 0.01 -10.03
N THR A 164 -21.72 1.01 -10.37
CA THR A 164 -21.65 1.61 -11.70
C THR A 164 -20.76 0.78 -12.65
N GLY A 165 -19.98 -0.18 -12.11
CA GLY A 165 -19.04 -1.01 -12.84
C GLY A 165 -17.67 -0.38 -13.04
N ARG A 166 -17.34 0.68 -12.30
CA ARG A 166 -15.99 1.25 -12.28
C ARG A 166 -15.07 0.35 -11.48
N LEU A 167 -13.99 -0.06 -12.11
CA LEU A 167 -12.96 -0.91 -11.52
C LEU A 167 -11.74 -0.06 -11.15
N TRP A 168 -11.26 -0.24 -9.92
CA TRP A 168 -10.01 0.35 -9.42
C TRP A 168 -9.16 -0.71 -8.75
N ALA A 169 -7.85 -0.53 -8.84
CA ALA A 169 -6.88 -1.33 -8.12
C ALA A 169 -5.78 -0.43 -7.55
N ALA A 170 -5.30 -0.79 -6.37
CA ALA A 170 -4.20 -0.11 -5.70
C ALA A 170 -3.28 -1.14 -5.07
N THR A 171 -1.99 -0.86 -5.04
CA THR A 171 -0.97 -1.72 -4.42
C THR A 171 0.13 -0.88 -3.79
N SER A 172 0.77 -1.44 -2.77
CA SER A 172 1.93 -0.85 -2.09
C SER A 172 2.92 -1.94 -1.68
N TRP A 173 4.21 -1.64 -1.81
CA TRP A 173 5.31 -2.56 -1.46
C TRP A 173 6.58 -1.76 -1.12
N PRO A 174 7.56 -2.33 -0.38
CA PRO A 174 8.87 -1.75 -0.13
C PRO A 174 9.79 -1.81 -1.34
#